data_f579db0415f04ca1928483c76e1b4f3f
#
_entry.id   f579db0415f04ca1928483c76e1b4f3f
#
_cell.length_a   1.000
_cell.length_b   1.000
_cell.length_c   1.000
_cell.angle_alpha   90.00
_cell.angle_beta   90.00
_cell.angle_gamma   90.00
#
_symmetry.space_group_name_H-M   'P 1'
#
loop_
_entity.id
_entity.type
_entity.pdbx_description
1 polymer ?
#
loop_
_entity_poly.entity_id
_entity_poly.type
_entity_poly.pdbx_seq_one_letter_code
_entity_poly.pdbx_strand_id
1 'polypeptide(L)'
;MPEYSLPVGNKDLINIARRAFNLVDPRLIGHGARVSYLVFQMLKEDGTYTPSEMRNLLILAALHDIGAYKTEEIDRMVEFETKEVWNHSIYGYLFFHYFTPFEYWDSVVLYHHMPWNRLRKQKDVPERVREAAQILNLADRADIYFGSSGYTGGYQRFRTRDARE
;
A
#
# COMPACT_ATOMS: atom_id res chain seq x y z
N MET A 1 0.00 34.67 -18.79
CA MET A 1 0.31 34.47 -17.34
C MET A 1 1.35 33.36 -17.27
N PRO A 2 2.46 33.52 -16.52
CA PRO A 2 3.40 32.41 -16.37
C PRO A 2 2.73 31.29 -15.62
N GLU A 3 2.73 30.10 -16.23
CA GLU A 3 2.23 28.85 -15.67
C GLU A 3 3.25 28.39 -14.60
N TYR A 4 2.96 28.65 -13.33
CA TYR A 4 3.77 28.15 -12.23
C TYR A 4 3.43 26.69 -11.97
N SER A 5 4.02 25.79 -12.71
CA SER A 5 4.00 24.37 -12.37
C SER A 5 5.11 24.13 -11.34
N LEU A 6 4.74 23.95 -10.08
CA LEU A 6 5.67 23.40 -9.09
C LEU A 6 5.86 21.91 -9.41
N PRO A 7 7.08 21.44 -9.72
CA PRO A 7 7.31 20.03 -9.95
C PRO A 7 7.15 19.27 -8.63
N VAL A 8 5.99 18.63 -8.44
CA VAL A 8 5.75 17.73 -7.31
C VAL A 8 6.35 16.37 -7.65
N GLY A 9 7.45 16.02 -7.01
CA GLY A 9 8.08 14.71 -7.19
C GLY A 9 7.38 13.61 -6.37
N ASN A 10 7.63 12.35 -6.73
CA ASN A 10 7.09 11.19 -5.98
C ASN A 10 7.45 11.24 -4.48
N LYS A 11 8.63 11.78 -4.14
CA LYS A 11 9.05 11.98 -2.74
C LYS A 11 8.15 12.98 -2.01
N ASP A 12 7.74 14.05 -2.69
CA ASP A 12 6.87 15.07 -2.11
C ASP A 12 5.46 14.53 -1.91
N LEU A 13 4.94 13.77 -2.88
CA LEU A 13 3.66 13.09 -2.77
C LEU A 13 3.64 12.13 -1.57
N ILE A 14 4.67 11.29 -1.43
CA ILE A 14 4.80 10.36 -0.28
C ILE A 14 4.87 11.14 1.04
N ASN A 15 5.63 12.24 1.09
CA ASN A 15 5.75 13.03 2.30
C ASN A 15 4.45 13.74 2.67
N ILE A 16 3.71 14.26 1.69
CA ILE A 16 2.39 14.86 1.90
C ILE A 16 1.40 13.82 2.42
N ALA A 17 1.34 12.65 1.77
CA ALA A 17 0.48 11.55 2.19
C ALA A 17 0.84 11.08 3.60
N ARG A 18 2.14 10.87 3.92
CA ARG A 18 2.59 10.53 5.28
C ARG A 18 2.15 11.55 6.33
N ARG A 19 2.24 12.84 6.02
CA ARG A 19 1.79 13.90 6.94
C ARG A 19 0.28 13.88 7.13
N ALA A 20 -0.48 13.65 6.06
CA ALA A 20 -1.93 13.51 6.15
C ALA A 20 -2.31 12.30 7.01
N PHE A 21 -1.68 11.14 6.82
CA PHE A 21 -1.89 9.94 7.64
C PHE A 21 -1.51 10.14 9.11
N ASN A 22 -0.42 10.87 9.41
CA ASN A 22 -0.06 11.19 10.79
C ASN A 22 -1.15 11.97 11.54
N LEU A 23 -1.95 12.73 10.82
CA LEU A 23 -3.08 13.47 11.41
C LEU A 23 -4.31 12.56 11.64
N VAL A 24 -4.40 11.44 10.91
CA VAL A 24 -5.49 10.48 11.06
C VAL A 24 -5.11 9.40 12.06
N ASP A 25 -4.07 8.60 11.76
CA ASP A 25 -3.57 7.56 12.66
C ASP A 25 -2.10 7.21 12.34
N PRO A 26 -1.17 7.38 13.30
CA PRO A 26 0.24 7.04 13.11
C PRO A 26 0.50 5.55 12.81
N ARG A 27 -0.41 4.65 13.19
CA ARG A 27 -0.30 3.21 12.96
C ARG A 27 -0.25 2.89 11.46
N LEU A 28 -1.01 3.62 10.63
CA LEU A 28 -1.05 3.44 9.19
C LEU A 28 0.30 3.69 8.51
N ILE A 29 1.10 4.64 9.01
CA ILE A 29 2.41 4.95 8.41
C ILE A 29 3.38 3.81 8.62
N GLY A 30 3.46 3.30 9.83
CA GLY A 30 4.33 2.17 10.15
C GLY A 30 3.94 0.93 9.36
N HIS A 31 2.64 0.65 9.30
CA HIS A 31 2.06 -0.44 8.52
C HIS A 31 2.40 -0.33 7.04
N GLY A 32 2.02 0.76 6.37
CA GLY A 32 2.27 0.94 4.94
C GLY A 32 3.76 0.85 4.56
N ALA A 33 4.67 1.34 5.42
CA ALA A 33 6.11 1.22 5.18
C ALA A 33 6.58 -0.24 5.25
N ARG A 34 6.09 -1.05 6.20
CA ARG A 34 6.42 -2.47 6.31
C ARG A 34 5.82 -3.28 5.18
N VAL A 35 4.56 -3.02 4.82
CA VAL A 35 3.90 -3.65 3.66
C VAL A 35 4.67 -3.36 2.38
N SER A 36 5.06 -2.10 2.14
CA SER A 36 5.88 -1.72 0.98
C SER A 36 7.22 -2.47 0.94
N TYR A 37 7.88 -2.66 2.09
CA TYR A 37 9.10 -3.45 2.17
C TYR A 37 8.87 -4.94 1.84
N LEU A 38 7.81 -5.55 2.33
CA LEU A 38 7.44 -6.92 2.01
C LEU A 38 7.14 -7.08 0.51
N VAL A 39 6.37 -6.16 -0.06
CA VAL A 39 6.11 -6.10 -1.51
C VAL A 39 7.42 -6.00 -2.29
N PHE A 40 8.36 -5.14 -1.86
CA PHE A 40 9.68 -5.05 -2.50
C PHE A 40 10.41 -6.39 -2.55
N GLN A 41 10.45 -7.11 -1.43
CA GLN A 41 11.12 -8.41 -1.38
C GLN A 41 10.45 -9.43 -2.32
N MET A 42 9.11 -9.48 -2.33
CA MET A 42 8.36 -10.38 -3.21
C MET A 42 8.59 -10.06 -4.69
N LEU A 43 8.52 -8.78 -5.09
CA LEU A 43 8.76 -8.37 -6.48
C LEU A 43 10.20 -8.60 -6.92
N LYS A 44 11.16 -8.45 -6.01
CA LYS A 44 12.57 -8.72 -6.26
C LYS A 44 12.84 -10.21 -6.52
N GLU A 45 12.22 -11.09 -5.73
CA GLU A 45 12.33 -12.55 -5.90
C GLU A 45 11.60 -13.03 -7.17
N ASP A 46 10.46 -12.44 -7.50
CA ASP A 46 9.73 -12.71 -8.74
C ASP A 46 10.60 -12.39 -9.98
N GLY A 47 11.31 -11.26 -9.96
CA GLY A 47 12.29 -10.87 -10.98
C GLY A 47 11.68 -10.46 -12.34
N THR A 48 10.36 -10.47 -12.49
CA THR A 48 9.66 -10.14 -13.76
C THR A 48 9.22 -8.68 -13.85
N TYR A 49 9.29 -7.93 -12.75
CA TYR A 49 8.88 -6.52 -12.68
C TYR A 49 10.04 -5.57 -13.02
N THR A 50 9.77 -4.64 -13.91
CA THR A 50 10.73 -3.58 -14.24
C THR A 50 10.95 -2.64 -13.04
N PRO A 51 12.09 -1.92 -12.97
CA PRO A 51 12.32 -0.93 -11.92
C PRO A 51 11.23 0.15 -11.81
N SER A 52 10.61 0.51 -12.93
CA SER A 52 9.51 1.50 -12.94
C SER A 52 8.23 0.92 -12.33
N GLU A 53 7.86 -0.30 -12.70
CA GLU A 53 6.71 -1.00 -12.12
C GLU A 53 6.90 -1.22 -10.61
N MET A 54 8.09 -1.70 -10.21
CA MET A 54 8.41 -1.86 -8.79
C MET A 54 8.23 -0.55 -8.03
N ARG A 55 8.79 0.56 -8.53
CA ARG A 55 8.66 1.87 -7.87
C ARG A 55 7.19 2.27 -7.70
N ASN A 56 6.37 2.10 -8.73
CA ASN A 56 4.94 2.44 -8.68
C ASN A 56 4.22 1.56 -7.66
N LEU A 57 4.45 0.25 -7.69
CA LEU A 57 3.85 -0.70 -6.75
C LEU A 57 4.28 -0.46 -5.30
N LEU A 58 5.52 -0.04 -5.06
CA LEU A 58 6.00 0.31 -3.72
C LEU A 58 5.32 1.56 -3.17
N ILE A 59 5.06 2.57 -4.01
CA ILE A 59 4.30 3.76 -3.61
C ILE A 59 2.85 3.38 -3.28
N LEU A 60 2.21 2.59 -4.14
CA LEU A 60 0.86 2.09 -3.91
C LEU A 60 0.79 1.27 -2.62
N ALA A 61 1.75 0.37 -2.39
CA ALA A 61 1.81 -0.44 -1.17
C ALA A 61 2.00 0.40 0.09
N ALA A 62 2.84 1.44 0.03
CA ALA A 62 3.05 2.34 1.16
C ALA A 62 1.81 3.16 1.54
N LEU A 63 0.88 3.35 0.60
CA LEU A 63 -0.28 4.22 0.73
C LEU A 63 -1.60 3.47 0.46
N HIS A 64 -1.62 2.14 0.44
CA HIS A 64 -2.78 1.35 0.02
C HIS A 64 -4.03 1.63 0.84
N ASP A 65 -3.86 1.98 2.11
CA ASP A 65 -4.92 2.31 3.05
C ASP A 65 -5.29 3.80 3.08
N ILE A 66 -4.86 4.59 2.07
CA ILE A 66 -5.17 6.03 2.02
C ILE A 66 -6.66 6.33 2.05
N GLY A 67 -7.49 5.37 1.68
CA GLY A 67 -8.94 5.48 1.75
C GLY A 67 -9.53 5.28 3.13
N ALA A 68 -8.77 4.83 4.12
CA ALA A 68 -9.22 4.68 5.50
C ALA A 68 -9.18 6.04 6.21
N TYR A 69 -10.33 6.64 6.44
CA TYR A 69 -10.46 7.99 7.02
C TYR A 69 -11.17 8.01 8.38
N LYS A 70 -11.64 6.86 8.85
CA LYS A 70 -12.28 6.73 10.17
C LYS A 70 -11.48 5.81 11.07
N THR A 71 -11.30 6.21 12.32
CA THR A 71 -10.59 5.41 13.33
C THR A 71 -11.21 4.02 13.48
N GLU A 72 -12.55 3.91 13.41
CA GLU A 72 -13.25 2.63 13.49
C GLU A 72 -12.94 1.70 12.32
N GLU A 73 -12.70 2.23 11.11
CA GLU A 73 -12.25 1.45 9.96
C GLU A 73 -10.83 0.95 10.17
N ILE A 74 -9.95 1.81 10.70
CA ILE A 74 -8.55 1.47 11.01
C ILE A 74 -8.50 0.37 12.07
N ASP A 75 -9.29 0.46 13.14
CA ASP A 75 -9.36 -0.55 14.19
C ASP A 75 -9.78 -1.92 13.63
N ARG A 76 -10.81 -1.95 12.75
CA ARG A 76 -11.26 -3.18 12.07
C ARG A 76 -10.20 -3.77 11.15
N MET A 77 -9.43 -2.95 10.45
CA MET A 77 -8.33 -3.41 9.59
C MET A 77 -7.24 -4.08 10.42
N VAL A 78 -6.87 -3.49 11.55
CA VAL A 78 -5.87 -4.05 12.47
C VAL A 78 -6.36 -5.32 13.17
N GLU A 79 -7.67 -5.50 13.36
CA GLU A 79 -8.29 -6.66 14.03
C GLU A 79 -8.71 -7.79 13.08
N PHE A 80 -8.40 -7.73 11.78
CA PHE A 80 -8.85 -8.72 10.78
C PHE A 80 -10.38 -8.84 10.60
N GLU A 81 -11.16 -7.86 11.01
CA GLU A 81 -12.60 -7.88 10.75
C GLU A 81 -12.92 -7.63 9.27
N THR A 82 -13.27 -8.70 8.57
CA THR A 82 -13.34 -8.78 7.10
C THR A 82 -14.64 -8.28 6.47
N LYS A 83 -15.59 -7.77 7.21
CA LYS A 83 -16.95 -7.52 6.66
C LYS A 83 -17.14 -6.18 5.94
N GLU A 84 -16.30 -5.17 6.18
CA GLU A 84 -16.43 -3.82 5.58
C GLU A 84 -15.13 -3.24 4.99
N VAL A 85 -14.15 -4.10 4.68
CA VAL A 85 -12.83 -3.69 4.14
C VAL A 85 -12.89 -3.08 2.73
N TRP A 86 -14.03 -3.10 2.07
CA TRP A 86 -14.15 -2.60 0.69
C TRP A 86 -14.13 -1.09 0.56
N ASN A 87 -14.60 -0.37 1.58
CA ASN A 87 -14.77 1.08 1.49
C ASN A 87 -13.42 1.79 1.31
N HIS A 88 -12.40 1.45 2.10
CA HIS A 88 -11.09 2.08 1.97
C HIS A 88 -10.40 1.73 0.66
N SER A 89 -10.61 0.51 0.12
CA SER A 89 -10.08 0.11 -1.18
C SER A 89 -10.69 0.94 -2.32
N ILE A 90 -12.00 1.22 -2.27
CA ILE A 90 -12.68 2.07 -3.25
C ILE A 90 -12.17 3.51 -3.16
N TYR A 91 -12.11 4.09 -1.96
CA TYR A 91 -11.63 5.46 -1.79
C TYR A 91 -10.15 5.60 -2.11
N GLY A 92 -9.34 4.60 -1.76
CA GLY A 92 -7.94 4.52 -2.15
C GLY A 92 -7.76 4.48 -3.66
N TYR A 93 -8.51 3.60 -4.35
CA TYR A 93 -8.55 3.55 -5.80
C TYR A 93 -8.89 4.91 -6.42
N LEU A 94 -9.98 5.57 -5.96
CA LEU A 94 -10.39 6.88 -6.47
C LEU A 94 -9.30 7.94 -6.24
N PHE A 95 -8.63 7.91 -5.10
CA PHE A 95 -7.51 8.80 -4.85
C PHE A 95 -6.38 8.59 -5.86
N PHE A 96 -5.95 7.35 -6.07
CA PHE A 96 -4.87 7.06 -7.03
C PHE A 96 -5.28 7.38 -8.46
N HIS A 97 -6.51 7.08 -8.85
CA HIS A 97 -7.03 7.32 -10.20
C HIS A 97 -7.08 8.80 -10.56
N TYR A 98 -7.60 9.65 -9.66
CA TYR A 98 -7.82 11.06 -9.98
C TYR A 98 -6.69 12.01 -9.59
N PHE A 99 -5.82 11.62 -8.66
CA PHE A 99 -4.83 12.52 -8.09
C PHE A 99 -3.38 12.08 -8.29
N THR A 100 -3.14 10.98 -9.01
CA THR A 100 -1.79 10.47 -9.23
C THR A 100 -1.59 9.97 -10.67
N PRO A 101 -0.34 9.84 -11.14
CA PRO A 101 -0.05 9.31 -12.48
C PRO A 101 -0.02 7.77 -12.51
N PHE A 102 -0.74 7.07 -11.62
CA PHE A 102 -0.68 5.61 -11.49
C PHE A 102 -1.90 4.89 -12.07
N GLU A 103 -2.58 5.49 -13.08
CA GLU A 103 -3.84 4.98 -13.66
C GLU A 103 -3.83 3.48 -14.02
N TYR A 104 -2.69 2.95 -14.48
CA TYR A 104 -2.60 1.51 -14.80
C TYR A 104 -2.58 0.64 -13.55
N TRP A 105 -2.02 1.12 -12.44
CA TRP A 105 -1.80 0.36 -11.22
C TRP A 105 -2.80 0.69 -10.10
N ASP A 106 -3.66 1.68 -10.28
CA ASP A 106 -4.66 2.11 -9.29
C ASP A 106 -5.58 0.98 -8.84
N SER A 107 -5.96 0.13 -9.79
CA SER A 107 -6.82 -1.04 -9.57
C SER A 107 -6.17 -2.11 -8.66
N VAL A 108 -4.85 -2.07 -8.46
CA VAL A 108 -4.18 -2.90 -7.44
C VAL A 108 -4.74 -2.60 -6.06
N VAL A 109 -4.94 -1.31 -5.73
CA VAL A 109 -5.54 -0.88 -4.47
C VAL A 109 -7.02 -1.25 -4.39
N LEU A 110 -7.77 -1.16 -5.49
CA LEU A 110 -9.17 -1.57 -5.51
C LEU A 110 -9.34 -3.05 -5.16
N TYR A 111 -8.45 -3.90 -5.68
CA TYR A 111 -8.62 -5.35 -5.62
C TYR A 111 -7.77 -6.06 -4.56
N HIS A 112 -6.96 -5.36 -3.76
CA HIS A 112 -6.03 -6.01 -2.83
C HIS A 112 -6.72 -6.86 -1.74
N HIS A 113 -7.98 -6.61 -1.41
CA HIS A 113 -8.75 -7.49 -0.52
C HIS A 113 -9.62 -8.52 -1.24
N MET A 114 -9.64 -8.52 -2.58
CA MET A 114 -10.43 -9.49 -3.32
C MET A 114 -9.77 -10.87 -3.29
N PRO A 115 -10.46 -11.93 -2.83
CA PRO A 115 -9.91 -13.28 -2.86
C PRO A 115 -9.56 -13.73 -4.27
N TRP A 116 -8.42 -14.43 -4.43
CA TRP A 116 -7.92 -14.88 -5.73
C TRP A 116 -8.94 -15.65 -6.57
N ASN A 117 -9.75 -16.51 -5.95
CA ASN A 117 -10.78 -17.28 -6.65
C ASN A 117 -11.85 -16.40 -7.33
N ARG A 118 -12.03 -15.16 -6.88
CA ARG A 118 -12.91 -14.16 -7.50
C ARG A 118 -12.11 -13.28 -8.46
N LEU A 119 -10.95 -12.78 -8.03
CA LEU A 119 -10.14 -11.85 -8.82
C LEU A 119 -9.66 -12.46 -10.15
N ARG A 120 -9.23 -13.73 -10.15
CA ARG A 120 -8.82 -14.42 -11.38
C ARG A 120 -9.90 -14.54 -12.46
N LYS A 121 -11.16 -14.33 -12.09
CA LYS A 121 -12.31 -14.35 -13.01
C LYS A 121 -12.61 -12.98 -13.64
N GLN A 122 -12.01 -11.92 -13.14
CA GLN A 122 -12.15 -10.56 -13.64
C GLN A 122 -11.29 -10.39 -14.90
N LYS A 123 -11.85 -10.74 -16.06
CA LYS A 123 -11.11 -10.72 -17.34
C LYS A 123 -10.78 -9.32 -17.81
N ASP A 124 -11.56 -8.33 -17.38
CA ASP A 124 -11.34 -6.92 -17.72
C ASP A 124 -10.18 -6.28 -16.93
N VAL A 125 -9.70 -6.96 -15.88
CA VAL A 125 -8.53 -6.53 -15.10
C VAL A 125 -7.29 -7.21 -15.69
N PRO A 126 -6.24 -6.46 -16.08
CA PRO A 126 -5.01 -7.04 -16.59
C PRO A 126 -4.41 -8.06 -15.61
N GLU A 127 -3.86 -9.16 -16.15
CA GLU A 127 -3.28 -10.24 -15.33
C GLU A 127 -2.22 -9.71 -14.37
N ARG A 128 -1.35 -8.85 -14.86
CA ARG A 128 -0.30 -8.20 -14.09
C ARG A 128 -0.82 -7.40 -12.89
N VAL A 129 -1.95 -6.74 -13.05
CA VAL A 129 -2.65 -6.00 -11.97
C VAL A 129 -3.24 -6.98 -10.96
N ARG A 130 -3.84 -8.10 -11.42
CA ARG A 130 -4.39 -9.12 -10.53
C ARG A 130 -3.31 -9.77 -9.65
N GLU A 131 -2.16 -10.07 -10.25
CA GLU A 131 -1.00 -10.63 -9.53
C GLU A 131 -0.47 -9.63 -8.50
N ALA A 132 -0.23 -8.39 -8.90
CA ALA A 132 0.22 -7.33 -8.01
C ALA A 132 -0.74 -7.08 -6.85
N ALA A 133 -2.06 -7.14 -7.09
CA ALA A 133 -3.07 -7.02 -6.03
C ALA A 133 -2.98 -8.16 -5.01
N GLN A 134 -2.64 -9.38 -5.45
CA GLN A 134 -2.44 -10.50 -4.52
C GLN A 134 -1.11 -10.45 -3.79
N ILE A 135 -0.06 -9.93 -4.40
CA ILE A 135 1.22 -9.65 -3.73
C ILE A 135 0.97 -8.63 -2.61
N LEU A 136 0.26 -7.55 -2.90
CA LEU A 136 -0.12 -6.55 -1.91
C LEU A 136 -0.97 -7.16 -0.78
N ASN A 137 -1.99 -7.95 -1.11
CA ASN A 137 -2.83 -8.64 -0.14
C ASN A 137 -2.03 -9.54 0.80
N LEU A 138 -1.10 -10.31 0.26
CA LEU A 138 -0.28 -11.21 1.05
C LEU A 138 0.66 -10.45 1.99
N ALA A 139 1.28 -9.36 1.50
CA ALA A 139 2.16 -8.52 2.28
C ALA A 139 1.41 -7.81 3.43
N ASP A 140 0.24 -7.27 3.14
CA ASP A 140 -0.66 -6.63 4.10
C ASP A 140 -1.03 -7.60 5.23
N ARG A 141 -1.58 -8.77 4.88
CA ARG A 141 -1.96 -9.80 5.86
C ARG A 141 -0.78 -10.31 6.67
N ALA A 142 0.38 -10.48 6.05
CA ALA A 142 1.59 -10.89 6.76
C ALA A 142 2.00 -9.86 7.80
N ASP A 143 1.98 -8.56 7.48
CA ASP A 143 2.33 -7.51 8.43
C ASP A 143 1.36 -7.46 9.62
N ILE A 144 0.05 -7.53 9.36
CA ILE A 144 -0.96 -7.55 10.44
C ILE A 144 -0.77 -8.78 11.34
N TYR A 145 -0.60 -9.97 10.75
CA TYR A 145 -0.42 -11.22 11.50
C TYR A 145 0.82 -11.18 12.40
N PHE A 146 1.97 -10.75 11.87
CA PHE A 146 3.20 -10.68 12.64
C PHE A 146 3.21 -9.53 13.64
N GLY A 147 2.55 -8.42 13.32
CA GLY A 147 2.37 -7.27 14.22
C GLY A 147 1.50 -7.62 15.44
N SER A 148 0.39 -8.35 15.24
CA SER A 148 -0.52 -8.77 16.29
C SER A 148 0.02 -9.88 17.18
N SER A 149 0.89 -10.76 16.65
CA SER A 149 1.48 -11.89 17.38
C SER A 149 2.62 -11.50 18.32
N GLY A 150 2.98 -10.22 18.43
CA GLY A 150 4.08 -9.77 19.30
C GLY A 150 5.46 -10.24 18.82
N TYR A 151 5.59 -10.70 17.59
CA TYR A 151 6.84 -11.18 17.02
C TYR A 151 7.78 -10.00 16.72
N THR A 152 8.41 -9.45 17.77
CA THR A 152 9.33 -8.30 17.69
C THR A 152 10.75 -8.69 17.19
N GLY A 153 11.03 -9.97 16.96
CA GLY A 153 12.37 -10.49 16.70
C GLY A 153 13.05 -10.01 15.40
N GLY A 154 12.29 -9.53 14.42
CA GLY A 154 12.82 -9.06 13.11
C GLY A 154 12.96 -7.55 12.99
N TYR A 155 12.06 -6.80 13.59
CA TYR A 155 11.96 -5.35 13.41
C TYR A 155 12.97 -4.51 14.21
N GLN A 156 13.49 -5.02 15.31
CA GLN A 156 14.52 -4.32 16.10
C GLN A 156 15.85 -4.17 15.36
N ARG A 157 16.16 -5.05 14.40
CA ARG A 157 17.41 -4.94 13.61
C ARG A 157 17.43 -3.77 12.63
N PHE A 158 16.27 -3.27 12.19
CA PHE A 158 16.20 -2.14 11.25
C PHE A 158 16.29 -0.77 11.92
N ARG A 159 15.86 -0.68 13.18
CA ARG A 159 15.85 0.60 13.92
C ARG A 159 17.24 1.04 14.41
N THR A 160 18.20 0.15 14.48
CA THR A 160 19.55 0.44 15.04
C THR A 160 20.61 0.76 14.00
N ARG A 161 20.33 0.63 12.68
CA ARG A 161 21.31 0.94 11.63
C ARG A 161 21.30 2.39 11.16
N ASP A 162 20.15 3.06 11.20
CA ASP A 162 20.01 4.45 10.71
C ASP A 162 20.31 5.52 11.78
N ALA A 163 20.71 5.12 12.98
CA ALA A 163 21.02 6.06 14.07
C ALA A 163 22.53 6.31 14.26
N ARG A 164 23.39 5.85 13.34
CA ARG A 164 24.86 5.97 13.47
C ARG A 164 25.58 6.29 12.16
N GLU A 165 24.99 7.13 11.31
CA GLU A 165 25.76 7.81 10.25
C GLU A 165 25.27 9.25 10.11
#